data_943f6697e5151c0b6434294917d20eac
#
_entry.id   943f6697e5151c0b6434294917d20eac
#
_cell.length_a   1.000
_cell.length_b   1.000
_cell.length_c   1.000
_cell.angle_alpha   90.00
_cell.angle_beta   90.00
_cell.angle_gamma   90.00
#
_symmetry.space_group_name_H-M   'P 1'
#
loop_
_entity.id
_entity.type
_entity.pdbx_description
1 polymer ?
#
loop_
_entity_poly.entity_id
_entity_poly.type
_entity_poly.pdbx_seq_one_letter_code
_entity_poly.pdbx_strand_id
1 'polypeptide(L)'
;MKNCEKRWITGLALLAVLFSCGQKEIVPDPTKEPDTNVLTGITVTPEKASLKAGETLQLSVAPVPAGTALPEILWSSTRSSVVTVDDKGLVTGVAEGSASIRAQTADKKFSQYCVFTVTASSGNPGTPTPTPTSEDTRVFEDSGATLPDYPTYNAVGKLSDFPRVDIDAPVENIQRLAEGEYTWVEGTVTFKDPAKMYSDVTELGKLKMRIRGRGNTSWNAEGGIKHSYKIKLEEHNKVFGMKGDKDWLLLADVQDPTMLRNAIALRTARMVSMPWTPKYRTVEVYFKGQYGGCYLLTEAKEVDRENKIPITVVADGKTDGGYLLELDNKQDFDRYFESAYFLRKIKFKDPEEPEEAQEQYITGYVNEVERLLSTQSFDPESGYRSMMNVDTFINNYIVQELSMNVDGGMRLSTYFAKDSDTKLFMPMVWDFDLAYGNASYIGTDFDLPWYGDHNNGPEGWFIKIRGGDFRHGDVQGKTETYYQFLFKDPTFVQELKARWNEVKPRLDKIPAFMDKMKEYNHLAYEHNVSGGMNPRASGWYSYPPDSFASWEEAVEWLKDWYICRLAWLDQNINAL
;
A
#
# COMPACT_ATOMS: atom_id res chain seq x y z
N MET A 1 16.24 -5.93 -24.45
CA MET A 1 16.79 -6.98 -23.56
C MET A 1 18.32 -6.91 -23.42
N LYS A 2 19.12 -6.85 -24.48
CA LYS A 2 20.61 -6.79 -24.33
C LYS A 2 21.17 -5.55 -23.60
N ASN A 3 20.44 -4.46 -23.51
CA ASN A 3 20.88 -3.23 -22.84
C ASN A 3 20.52 -3.21 -21.33
N CYS A 4 19.53 -3.96 -20.89
CA CYS A 4 19.16 -4.05 -19.49
C CYS A 4 20.16 -4.91 -18.68
N GLU A 5 20.66 -5.99 -19.27
CA GLU A 5 21.62 -6.88 -18.61
C GLU A 5 23.00 -6.26 -18.36
N LYS A 6 23.45 -5.30 -19.19
CA LYS A 6 24.82 -4.79 -19.13
C LYS A 6 25.07 -3.65 -18.14
N ARG A 7 24.04 -2.95 -17.67
CA ARG A 7 24.23 -1.78 -16.78
C ARG A 7 24.21 -2.11 -15.29
N TRP A 8 23.68 -3.26 -14.91
CA TRP A 8 23.52 -3.65 -13.50
C TRP A 8 24.71 -4.46 -12.93
N ILE A 9 25.65 -4.91 -13.76
CA ILE A 9 26.79 -5.79 -13.38
C ILE A 9 28.07 -5.02 -13.00
N THR A 10 28.14 -3.72 -13.21
CA THR A 10 29.39 -2.95 -13.04
C THR A 10 29.62 -2.38 -11.63
N GLY A 11 28.85 -2.76 -10.62
CA GLY A 11 28.99 -2.29 -9.22
C GLY A 11 29.80 -3.22 -8.29
N LEU A 12 30.29 -4.37 -8.73
CA LEU A 12 31.02 -5.33 -7.87
C LEU A 12 32.40 -5.68 -8.44
N ALA A 13 33.35 -4.78 -8.33
CA ALA A 13 34.78 -5.14 -8.38
C ALA A 13 35.61 -4.12 -7.60
N LEU A 14 36.12 -4.54 -6.50
CA LEU A 14 37.27 -4.16 -5.66
C LEU A 14 36.91 -3.76 -4.23
N LEU A 15 37.00 -4.71 -3.30
CA LEU A 15 37.95 -4.65 -2.19
C LEU A 15 37.93 -5.96 -1.42
N ALA A 16 38.76 -6.92 -1.82
CA ALA A 16 39.16 -8.00 -0.95
C ALA A 16 40.39 -7.53 -0.17
N VAL A 17 40.21 -7.16 1.09
CA VAL A 17 41.31 -7.06 2.06
C VAL A 17 41.08 -8.04 3.17
N LEU A 18 42.02 -8.93 3.25
CA LEU A 18 42.18 -10.02 4.20
C LEU A 18 42.09 -9.58 5.66
N PHE A 19 41.17 -10.15 6.42
CA PHE A 19 41.40 -10.39 7.84
C PHE A 19 41.17 -11.89 8.12
N SER A 20 42.29 -12.60 8.21
CA SER A 20 42.36 -13.93 8.77
C SER A 20 42.19 -13.83 10.28
N CYS A 21 41.08 -14.35 10.79
CA CYS A 21 41.03 -14.76 12.21
C CYS A 21 40.42 -16.14 12.26
N GLY A 22 41.23 -17.12 12.68
CA GLY A 22 40.93 -18.54 12.65
C GLY A 22 39.71 -18.89 13.52
N GLN A 23 38.68 -19.39 12.90
CA GLN A 23 37.75 -20.30 13.54
C GLN A 23 38.01 -21.72 13.01
N LYS A 24 38.30 -22.64 13.93
CA LYS A 24 38.36 -24.07 13.64
C LYS A 24 37.01 -24.50 13.10
N GLU A 25 36.95 -24.93 11.85
CA GLU A 25 35.85 -25.73 11.36
C GLU A 25 35.78 -27.01 12.20
N ILE A 26 34.70 -27.20 12.91
CA ILE A 26 34.34 -28.46 13.53
C ILE A 26 33.72 -29.30 12.41
N VAL A 27 34.53 -30.14 11.78
CA VAL A 27 34.06 -31.20 10.87
C VAL A 27 33.23 -32.17 11.70
N PRO A 28 31.95 -32.41 11.39
CA PRO A 28 31.15 -33.40 12.10
C PRO A 28 31.78 -34.80 11.90
N ASP A 29 31.97 -35.52 12.98
CA ASP A 29 32.40 -36.91 12.96
C ASP A 29 31.31 -37.77 12.26
N PRO A 30 31.61 -38.42 11.13
CA PRO A 30 30.60 -39.17 10.37
C PRO A 30 30.21 -40.51 11.06
N THR A 31 30.72 -40.79 12.23
CA THR A 31 30.43 -42.04 12.97
C THR A 31 29.50 -41.85 14.17
N LYS A 32 29.05 -40.61 14.45
CA LYS A 32 28.10 -40.37 15.53
C LYS A 32 26.68 -40.49 14.97
N GLU A 33 26.00 -41.58 15.27
CA GLU A 33 24.56 -41.67 15.07
C GLU A 33 23.86 -40.45 15.71
N PRO A 34 22.86 -39.85 15.05
CA PRO A 34 22.12 -38.73 15.63
C PRO A 34 21.49 -39.20 16.94
N ASP A 35 21.69 -38.43 18.00
CA ASP A 35 21.12 -38.70 19.32
C ASP A 35 19.57 -38.64 19.18
N THR A 36 18.96 -39.83 19.08
CA THR A 36 17.51 -39.99 18.82
C THR A 36 16.63 -39.52 20.00
N ASN A 37 17.24 -39.06 21.09
CA ASN A 37 16.57 -38.63 22.31
C ASN A 37 16.47 -37.11 22.46
N VAL A 38 16.88 -36.31 21.48
CA VAL A 38 16.77 -34.86 21.53
C VAL A 38 15.56 -34.39 20.74
N LEU A 39 14.67 -33.64 21.40
CA LEU A 39 13.52 -33.01 20.77
C LEU A 39 13.99 -32.00 19.71
N THR A 40 13.55 -32.17 18.46
CA THR A 40 13.85 -31.27 17.33
C THR A 40 12.64 -30.53 16.83
N GLY A 41 11.42 -30.85 17.31
CA GLY A 41 10.19 -30.21 16.94
C GLY A 41 8.98 -30.81 17.65
N ILE A 42 7.81 -30.27 17.38
CA ILE A 42 6.52 -30.80 17.79
C ILE A 42 5.56 -30.79 16.60
N THR A 43 4.58 -31.68 16.58
CA THR A 43 3.47 -31.67 15.63
C THR A 43 2.14 -31.52 16.39
N VAL A 44 1.18 -30.83 15.79
CA VAL A 44 -0.19 -30.67 16.31
C VAL A 44 -1.17 -31.37 15.38
N THR A 45 -2.07 -32.15 15.94
CA THR A 45 -3.08 -32.87 15.16
C THR A 45 -4.48 -32.58 15.72
N PRO A 46 -5.44 -32.21 14.85
CA PRO A 46 -5.27 -31.92 13.43
C PRO A 46 -4.58 -30.59 13.16
N GLU A 47 -3.98 -30.41 11.99
CA GLU A 47 -3.39 -29.13 11.57
C GLU A 47 -4.45 -28.08 11.19
N LYS A 48 -5.63 -28.55 10.76
CA LYS A 48 -6.79 -27.72 10.42
C LYS A 48 -8.06 -28.39 10.91
N ALA A 49 -9.02 -27.61 11.38
CA ALA A 49 -10.34 -28.10 11.78
C ALA A 49 -11.43 -27.05 11.56
N SER A 50 -12.69 -27.54 11.44
CA SER A 50 -13.87 -26.68 11.42
C SER A 50 -14.77 -27.04 12.59
N LEU A 51 -15.34 -26.04 13.27
CA LEU A 51 -16.29 -26.18 14.37
C LEU A 51 -17.50 -25.30 14.10
N LYS A 52 -18.63 -25.65 14.65
CA LYS A 52 -19.71 -24.70 14.84
C LYS A 52 -19.53 -23.96 16.16
N ALA A 53 -20.09 -22.76 16.28
CA ALA A 53 -20.09 -22.06 17.55
C ALA A 53 -20.75 -22.93 18.64
N GLY A 54 -20.06 -23.14 19.75
CA GLY A 54 -20.41 -24.04 20.86
C GLY A 54 -19.85 -25.48 20.74
N GLU A 55 -19.33 -25.89 19.60
CA GLU A 55 -18.67 -27.20 19.45
C GLU A 55 -17.25 -27.19 19.99
N THR A 56 -16.76 -28.36 20.39
CA THR A 56 -15.41 -28.53 20.93
C THR A 56 -14.61 -29.56 20.14
N LEU A 57 -13.27 -29.42 20.14
CA LEU A 57 -12.34 -30.36 19.55
C LEU A 57 -11.07 -30.48 20.40
N GLN A 58 -10.65 -31.72 20.68
CA GLN A 58 -9.39 -31.96 21.38
C GLN A 58 -8.22 -31.97 20.38
N LEU A 59 -7.22 -31.13 20.64
CA LEU A 59 -5.92 -31.20 19.95
C LEU A 59 -4.97 -32.15 20.66
N SER A 60 -4.11 -32.79 19.88
CA SER A 60 -3.01 -33.60 20.39
C SER A 60 -1.66 -33.06 19.88
N VAL A 61 -0.62 -33.17 20.71
CA VAL A 61 0.76 -32.79 20.36
C VAL A 61 1.64 -34.05 20.43
N ALA A 62 2.49 -34.23 19.42
CA ALA A 62 3.47 -35.30 19.42
C ALA A 62 4.89 -34.74 19.24
N PRO A 63 5.90 -35.34 19.87
CA PRO A 63 7.29 -34.93 19.72
C PRO A 63 7.88 -35.38 18.39
N VAL A 64 8.85 -34.63 17.90
CA VAL A 64 9.70 -34.99 16.76
C VAL A 64 11.15 -35.03 17.24
N PRO A 65 11.84 -36.19 17.10
CA PRO A 65 11.37 -37.49 16.64
C PRO A 65 10.40 -38.16 17.62
N ALA A 66 9.59 -39.06 17.09
CA ALA A 66 8.64 -39.83 17.91
C ALA A 66 9.36 -40.63 19.01
N GLY A 67 8.77 -40.67 20.21
CA GLY A 67 9.35 -41.32 21.38
C GLY A 67 10.23 -40.42 22.24
N THR A 68 10.54 -39.21 21.82
CA THR A 68 11.21 -38.20 22.64
C THR A 68 10.26 -37.70 23.73
N ALA A 69 10.78 -37.36 24.91
CA ALA A 69 9.95 -36.78 25.97
C ALA A 69 9.37 -35.43 25.54
N LEU A 70 8.04 -35.32 25.64
CA LEU A 70 7.34 -34.05 25.33
C LEU A 70 7.36 -33.17 26.56
N PRO A 71 7.87 -31.93 26.49
CA PRO A 71 7.76 -30.96 27.57
C PRO A 71 6.30 -30.54 27.81
N GLU A 72 6.05 -29.81 28.87
CA GLU A 72 4.78 -29.13 29.09
C GLU A 72 4.45 -28.24 27.88
N ILE A 73 3.20 -28.28 27.43
CA ILE A 73 2.69 -27.50 26.30
C ILE A 73 1.84 -26.36 26.81
N LEU A 74 2.23 -25.16 26.39
CA LEU A 74 1.46 -23.93 26.62
C LEU A 74 0.54 -23.70 25.43
N TRP A 75 -0.74 -23.56 25.70
CA TRP A 75 -1.76 -23.35 24.70
C TRP A 75 -2.20 -21.88 24.67
N SER A 76 -2.44 -21.34 23.49
CA SER A 76 -3.00 -20.01 23.31
C SER A 76 -3.82 -19.90 22.05
N SER A 77 -4.88 -19.11 22.12
CA SER A 77 -5.68 -18.73 20.95
C SER A 77 -5.18 -17.40 20.40
N THR A 78 -5.10 -17.32 19.09
CA THR A 78 -4.81 -16.07 18.38
C THR A 78 -6.00 -15.12 18.40
N ARG A 79 -7.20 -15.65 18.70
CA ARG A 79 -8.45 -14.89 18.68
C ARG A 79 -9.50 -15.57 19.55
N SER A 80 -9.47 -15.27 20.84
CA SER A 80 -10.34 -15.89 21.85
C SER A 80 -11.83 -15.56 21.64
N SER A 81 -12.15 -14.50 20.92
CA SER A 81 -13.53 -14.19 20.50
C SER A 81 -14.08 -15.16 19.45
N VAL A 82 -13.23 -15.87 18.72
CA VAL A 82 -13.61 -16.85 17.69
C VAL A 82 -13.46 -18.28 18.19
N VAL A 83 -12.32 -18.56 18.83
CA VAL A 83 -12.00 -19.88 19.36
C VAL A 83 -11.19 -19.76 20.63
N THR A 84 -11.55 -20.50 21.66
CA THR A 84 -10.76 -20.61 22.90
C THR A 84 -10.10 -21.99 23.02
N VAL A 85 -9.08 -22.08 23.85
CA VAL A 85 -8.43 -23.35 24.20
C VAL A 85 -8.12 -23.36 25.68
N ASP A 86 -8.30 -24.50 26.31
CA ASP A 86 -7.91 -24.71 27.71
C ASP A 86 -6.43 -25.20 27.84
N ASP A 87 -5.99 -25.38 29.07
CA ASP A 87 -4.63 -25.86 29.40
C ASP A 87 -4.34 -27.31 28.95
N LYS A 88 -5.36 -28.06 28.55
CA LYS A 88 -5.27 -29.44 28.04
C LYS A 88 -5.39 -29.54 26.53
N GLY A 89 -5.56 -28.41 25.84
CA GLY A 89 -5.70 -28.38 24.39
C GLY A 89 -7.13 -28.67 23.89
N LEU A 90 -8.14 -28.57 24.77
CA LEU A 90 -9.55 -28.65 24.34
C LEU A 90 -9.96 -27.28 23.79
N VAL A 91 -10.28 -27.26 22.52
CA VAL A 91 -10.66 -26.08 21.76
C VAL A 91 -12.18 -25.96 21.73
N THR A 92 -12.70 -24.74 21.92
CA THR A 92 -14.13 -24.42 21.83
C THR A 92 -14.35 -23.32 20.79
N GLY A 93 -15.23 -23.57 19.79
CA GLY A 93 -15.71 -22.55 18.87
C GLY A 93 -16.61 -21.55 19.63
N VAL A 94 -16.30 -20.26 19.56
CA VAL A 94 -17.02 -19.20 20.28
C VAL A 94 -17.97 -18.44 19.33
N ALA A 95 -17.42 -17.92 18.21
CA ALA A 95 -18.20 -17.19 17.23
C ALA A 95 -17.65 -17.48 15.83
N GLU A 96 -18.46 -17.19 14.81
CA GLU A 96 -18.05 -17.35 13.41
C GLU A 96 -16.77 -16.59 13.09
N GLY A 97 -15.88 -17.24 12.34
CA GLY A 97 -14.60 -16.66 11.91
C GLY A 97 -13.49 -17.69 11.81
N SER A 98 -12.29 -17.23 11.56
CA SER A 98 -11.08 -18.05 11.57
C SER A 98 -10.11 -17.58 12.68
N ALA A 99 -9.49 -18.56 13.34
CA ALA A 99 -8.46 -18.33 14.33
C ALA A 99 -7.50 -19.52 14.38
N SER A 100 -6.32 -19.34 14.96
CA SER A 100 -5.38 -20.42 15.16
C SER A 100 -5.15 -20.68 16.65
N ILE A 101 -5.03 -21.94 17.01
CA ILE A 101 -4.55 -22.37 18.31
C ILE A 101 -3.06 -22.69 18.20
N ARG A 102 -2.27 -22.08 19.06
CA ARG A 102 -0.83 -22.31 19.16
C ARG A 102 -0.55 -23.29 20.30
N ALA A 103 0.18 -24.34 20.00
CA ALA A 103 0.86 -25.18 20.96
C ALA A 103 2.34 -24.77 21.01
N GLN A 104 2.88 -24.50 22.19
CA GLN A 104 4.27 -24.10 22.38
C GLN A 104 4.88 -24.87 23.55
N THR A 105 6.11 -25.35 23.42
CA THR A 105 6.86 -25.93 24.55
C THR A 105 7.11 -24.87 25.62
N ALA A 106 7.11 -25.26 26.91
CA ALA A 106 7.31 -24.34 28.03
C ALA A 106 8.64 -23.57 27.95
N ASP A 107 9.67 -24.16 27.36
CA ASP A 107 10.99 -23.52 27.08
C ASP A 107 10.96 -22.59 25.86
N LYS A 108 9.81 -22.47 25.19
CA LYS A 108 9.53 -21.64 24.01
C LYS A 108 10.35 -21.97 22.75
N LYS A 109 11.07 -23.09 22.72
CA LYS A 109 11.91 -23.46 21.57
C LYS A 109 11.11 -23.95 20.37
N PHE A 110 9.99 -24.64 20.60
CA PHE A 110 9.17 -25.19 19.53
C PHE A 110 7.73 -24.73 19.64
N SER A 111 7.11 -24.45 18.50
CA SER A 111 5.68 -24.14 18.44
C SER A 111 5.07 -24.61 17.12
N GLN A 112 3.80 -24.99 17.18
CA GLN A 112 2.98 -25.38 16.02
C GLN A 112 1.56 -24.82 16.17
N TYR A 113 0.85 -24.73 15.06
CA TYR A 113 -0.47 -24.14 15.00
C TYR A 113 -1.49 -25.10 14.40
N CYS A 114 -2.71 -25.08 14.93
CA CYS A 114 -3.90 -25.64 14.28
C CYS A 114 -4.80 -24.51 13.85
N VAL A 115 -5.19 -24.47 12.57
CA VAL A 115 -6.09 -23.45 12.04
C VAL A 115 -7.54 -23.91 12.20
N PHE A 116 -8.36 -23.06 12.82
CA PHE A 116 -9.79 -23.30 13.01
C PHE A 116 -10.63 -22.36 12.13
N THR A 117 -11.67 -22.94 11.53
CA THR A 117 -12.80 -22.16 10.97
C THR A 117 -14.02 -22.46 11.81
N VAL A 118 -14.58 -21.45 12.47
CA VAL A 118 -15.83 -21.60 13.22
C VAL A 118 -16.97 -21.10 12.34
N THR A 119 -18.00 -21.92 12.17
CA THR A 119 -19.22 -21.56 11.45
C THR A 119 -20.35 -21.27 12.44
N ALA A 120 -21.31 -20.44 12.05
CA ALA A 120 -22.45 -20.14 12.89
C ALA A 120 -23.20 -21.41 13.30
N SER A 121 -23.68 -21.47 14.55
CA SER A 121 -24.60 -22.51 15.01
C SER A 121 -25.95 -22.28 14.35
N SER A 122 -26.54 -23.34 13.76
CA SER A 122 -27.87 -23.27 13.16
C SER A 122 -28.96 -23.06 14.23
N GLY A 123 -29.11 -21.85 14.76
CA GLY A 123 -30.07 -21.62 15.85
C GLY A 123 -30.17 -20.23 16.45
N ASN A 124 -29.45 -19.26 15.94
CA ASN A 124 -29.67 -17.86 16.30
C ASN A 124 -30.03 -17.08 15.02
N PRO A 125 -31.04 -16.19 15.02
CA PRO A 125 -31.23 -15.28 13.90
C PRO A 125 -30.05 -14.33 13.91
N GLY A 126 -28.96 -14.79 13.27
CA GLY A 126 -27.71 -14.08 13.16
C GLY A 126 -27.88 -12.79 12.38
N THR A 127 -26.99 -11.88 12.62
CA THR A 127 -26.67 -10.76 11.71
C THR A 127 -26.88 -11.24 10.26
N PRO A 128 -27.76 -10.61 9.47
CA PRO A 128 -28.03 -11.06 8.12
C PRO A 128 -26.70 -11.10 7.36
N THR A 129 -26.34 -12.28 6.85
CA THR A 129 -25.29 -12.37 5.83
C THR A 129 -25.68 -11.39 4.75
N PRO A 130 -24.85 -10.40 4.40
CA PRO A 130 -25.21 -9.45 3.36
C PRO A 130 -25.51 -10.26 2.10
N THR A 131 -26.78 -10.35 1.74
CA THR A 131 -27.18 -10.90 0.45
C THR A 131 -26.54 -9.95 -0.57
N PRO A 132 -25.92 -10.47 -1.67
CA PRO A 132 -25.47 -9.63 -2.77
C PRO A 132 -26.70 -8.88 -3.32
N THR A 133 -26.92 -7.66 -2.85
CA THR A 133 -28.18 -6.94 -3.09
C THR A 133 -28.07 -5.89 -4.16
N SER A 134 -26.86 -5.63 -4.66
CA SER A 134 -26.73 -4.70 -5.74
C SER A 134 -26.24 -5.43 -6.99
N GLU A 135 -27.02 -5.39 -8.03
CA GLU A 135 -26.44 -5.47 -9.35
C GLU A 135 -25.36 -4.39 -9.42
N ASP A 136 -24.10 -4.78 -9.69
CA ASP A 136 -23.06 -3.81 -10.01
C ASP A 136 -23.47 -3.15 -11.32
N THR A 137 -24.25 -2.10 -11.18
CA THR A 137 -24.79 -1.34 -12.31
C THR A 137 -23.85 -0.24 -12.74
N ARG A 138 -22.85 0.07 -11.90
CA ARG A 138 -21.87 1.09 -12.20
C ARG A 138 -20.72 0.51 -13.00
N VAL A 139 -20.58 1.01 -14.23
CA VAL A 139 -19.40 0.76 -15.08
C VAL A 139 -18.42 1.91 -14.89
N PHE A 140 -17.17 1.60 -14.52
CA PHE A 140 -16.10 2.58 -14.52
C PHE A 140 -15.56 2.73 -15.95
N GLU A 141 -15.62 3.96 -16.48
CA GLU A 141 -15.16 4.25 -17.83
C GLU A 141 -13.67 4.01 -18.02
N ASP A 142 -13.26 3.52 -19.18
CA ASP A 142 -11.87 3.44 -19.56
C ASP A 142 -11.32 4.83 -19.96
N SER A 143 -11.26 5.72 -18.96
CA SER A 143 -10.79 7.11 -19.13
C SER A 143 -9.34 7.19 -19.59
N GLY A 144 -8.54 6.15 -19.38
CA GLY A 144 -7.15 6.07 -19.83
C GLY A 144 -7.02 5.95 -21.33
N ALA A 145 -8.03 5.42 -22.03
CA ALA A 145 -8.02 5.27 -23.48
C ALA A 145 -7.92 6.62 -24.22
N THR A 146 -8.53 7.67 -23.67
CA THR A 146 -8.57 9.01 -24.25
C THR A 146 -7.59 9.99 -23.61
N LEU A 147 -6.79 9.53 -22.65
CA LEU A 147 -5.85 10.37 -21.95
C LEU A 147 -4.74 10.84 -22.92
N PRO A 148 -4.47 12.15 -23.05
CA PRO A 148 -3.38 12.63 -23.90
C PRO A 148 -2.05 12.06 -23.42
N ASP A 149 -1.14 11.81 -24.34
CA ASP A 149 0.14 11.14 -24.07
C ASP A 149 0.93 11.78 -22.94
N TYR A 150 0.89 13.11 -22.86
CA TYR A 150 1.37 13.89 -21.72
C TYR A 150 0.57 15.20 -21.62
N PRO A 151 0.42 15.74 -20.40
CA PRO A 151 -0.12 17.10 -20.24
C PRO A 151 0.79 18.07 -21.00
N THR A 152 0.20 19.15 -21.51
CA THR A 152 0.96 20.25 -22.11
C THR A 152 1.79 20.95 -21.00
N TYR A 153 2.88 20.35 -20.63
CA TYR A 153 3.92 21.05 -19.87
C TYR A 153 4.81 21.77 -20.87
N ASN A 154 4.70 23.09 -20.91
CA ASN A 154 5.69 23.89 -21.61
C ASN A 154 6.89 24.05 -20.68
N ALA A 155 8.09 23.88 -21.22
CA ALA A 155 9.30 24.16 -20.47
C ALA A 155 9.23 25.60 -19.91
N VAL A 156 9.54 25.73 -18.62
CA VAL A 156 9.56 27.04 -17.96
C VAL A 156 10.92 27.68 -18.22
N GLY A 157 10.92 28.81 -18.95
CA GLY A 157 12.17 29.47 -19.33
C GLY A 157 12.93 30.13 -18.17
N LYS A 158 12.25 30.46 -17.08
CA LYS A 158 12.80 31.04 -15.84
C LYS A 158 11.99 30.63 -14.63
N LEU A 159 12.66 30.52 -13.51
CA LEU A 159 12.05 30.11 -12.25
C LEU A 159 10.89 31.02 -11.82
N SER A 160 10.98 32.32 -12.09
CA SER A 160 9.92 33.29 -11.78
C SER A 160 8.57 32.98 -12.48
N ASP A 161 8.57 32.18 -13.51
CA ASP A 161 7.40 31.80 -14.27
C ASP A 161 6.76 30.49 -13.74
N PHE A 162 7.43 29.82 -12.78
CA PHE A 162 6.95 28.58 -12.21
C PHE A 162 5.74 28.79 -11.27
N PRO A 163 4.78 27.86 -11.22
CA PRO A 163 3.64 27.96 -10.32
C PRO A 163 4.08 28.05 -8.87
N ARG A 164 3.48 28.95 -8.11
CA ARG A 164 3.90 29.29 -6.77
C ARG A 164 2.73 29.34 -5.77
N VAL A 165 2.99 28.87 -4.56
CA VAL A 165 2.08 28.93 -3.42
C VAL A 165 2.75 29.71 -2.29
N ASP A 166 2.21 30.89 -1.98
CA ASP A 166 2.65 31.73 -0.87
C ASP A 166 1.74 31.51 0.34
N ILE A 167 2.30 31.05 1.44
CA ILE A 167 1.61 30.73 2.69
C ILE A 167 2.04 31.73 3.77
N ASP A 168 1.06 32.48 4.29
CA ASP A 168 1.25 33.37 5.41
C ASP A 168 0.54 32.79 6.64
N ALA A 169 1.20 31.86 7.31
CA ALA A 169 0.73 31.15 8.50
C ALA A 169 1.91 30.78 9.41
N PRO A 170 1.69 30.68 10.74
CA PRO A 170 2.72 30.30 11.69
C PRO A 170 2.94 28.77 11.68
N VAL A 171 3.45 28.23 10.56
CA VAL A 171 3.66 26.79 10.38
C VAL A 171 4.62 26.19 11.39
N GLU A 172 5.50 26.99 11.97
CA GLU A 172 6.40 26.65 13.08
C GLU A 172 5.67 26.25 14.36
N ASN A 173 4.39 26.60 14.50
CA ASN A 173 3.53 26.27 15.64
C ASN A 173 2.75 24.95 15.42
N ILE A 174 2.88 24.32 14.27
CA ILE A 174 2.25 23.03 14.03
C ILE A 174 2.94 21.97 14.90
N GLN A 175 2.16 21.29 15.72
CA GLN A 175 2.61 20.22 16.60
C GLN A 175 2.02 18.89 16.18
N ARG A 176 2.81 17.84 16.26
CA ARG A 176 2.30 16.48 16.15
C ARG A 176 1.75 16.04 17.50
N LEU A 177 0.51 15.61 17.50
CA LEU A 177 -0.18 15.09 18.68
C LEU A 177 0.18 13.61 18.92
N ALA A 178 -0.11 13.12 20.13
CA ALA A 178 0.19 11.74 20.52
C ALA A 178 -0.50 10.70 19.60
N GLU A 179 -1.66 11.06 19.07
CA GLU A 179 -2.46 10.23 18.17
C GLU A 179 -1.94 10.21 16.72
N GLY A 180 -0.81 10.87 16.44
CA GLY A 180 -0.28 10.99 15.08
C GLY A 180 -0.96 12.07 14.22
N GLU A 181 -1.94 12.76 14.79
CA GLU A 181 -2.59 13.94 14.23
C GLU A 181 -1.69 15.18 14.36
N TYR A 182 -2.12 16.28 13.73
CA TYR A 182 -1.38 17.55 13.75
C TYR A 182 -2.32 18.70 14.10
N THR A 183 -1.81 19.66 14.87
CA THR A 183 -2.56 20.88 15.17
C THR A 183 -2.75 21.72 13.92
N TRP A 184 -3.93 22.33 13.80
CA TRP A 184 -4.22 23.31 12.76
C TRP A 184 -3.72 24.70 13.18
N VAL A 185 -3.19 25.44 12.21
CA VAL A 185 -2.90 26.87 12.37
C VAL A 185 -3.62 27.66 11.28
N GLU A 186 -4.16 28.82 11.64
CA GLU A 186 -4.86 29.71 10.75
C GLU A 186 -3.90 30.59 9.96
N GLY A 187 -4.28 31.00 8.75
CA GLY A 187 -3.48 31.88 7.92
C GLY A 187 -4.15 32.19 6.60
N THR A 188 -3.33 32.64 5.66
CA THR A 188 -3.77 32.92 4.29
C THR A 188 -2.84 32.24 3.29
N VAL A 189 -3.36 31.93 2.11
CA VAL A 189 -2.60 31.39 0.99
C VAL A 189 -2.90 32.19 -0.28
N THR A 190 -1.87 32.36 -1.11
CA THR A 190 -1.98 32.93 -2.46
C THR A 190 -1.43 31.94 -3.46
N PHE A 191 -2.19 31.61 -4.49
CA PHE A 191 -1.76 30.78 -5.60
C PHE A 191 -1.40 31.68 -6.79
N LYS A 192 -0.23 31.50 -7.38
CA LYS A 192 0.30 32.32 -8.47
C LYS A 192 0.69 31.45 -9.65
N ASP A 193 0.21 31.81 -10.83
CA ASP A 193 0.60 31.22 -12.11
C ASP A 193 1.13 32.31 -13.04
N PRO A 194 2.39 32.79 -12.83
CA PRO A 194 2.90 33.95 -13.55
C PRO A 194 2.97 33.74 -15.06
N ALA A 195 3.26 32.52 -15.51
CA ALA A 195 3.29 32.17 -16.93
C ALA A 195 1.92 31.91 -17.52
N LYS A 196 0.85 31.94 -16.72
CA LYS A 196 -0.53 31.60 -17.12
C LYS A 196 -0.64 30.24 -17.81
N MET A 197 0.06 29.25 -17.25
CA MET A 197 0.09 27.88 -17.79
C MET A 197 -1.24 27.15 -17.63
N TYR A 198 -2.05 27.56 -16.67
CA TYR A 198 -3.34 26.96 -16.35
C TYR A 198 -4.46 27.97 -16.62
N SER A 199 -5.37 27.64 -17.54
CA SER A 199 -6.39 28.56 -18.07
C SER A 199 -7.33 29.16 -17.02
N ASP A 200 -7.40 28.58 -15.83
CA ASP A 200 -8.39 28.93 -14.80
C ASP A 200 -7.78 29.76 -13.67
N VAL A 201 -6.49 30.06 -13.70
CA VAL A 201 -5.80 30.70 -12.59
C VAL A 201 -5.19 32.00 -13.05
N THR A 202 -5.95 33.01 -12.82
CA THR A 202 -5.40 34.29 -12.43
C THR A 202 -4.90 34.18 -10.98
N GLU A 203 -3.95 35.00 -10.57
CA GLU A 203 -3.53 35.12 -9.19
C GLU A 203 -4.74 35.15 -8.26
N LEU A 204 -4.97 34.06 -7.51
CA LEU A 204 -5.98 34.04 -6.47
C LEU A 204 -5.38 34.82 -5.29
N GLY A 205 -5.97 35.95 -4.99
CA GLY A 205 -5.57 36.82 -3.89
C GLY A 205 -5.57 36.07 -2.55
N LYS A 206 -5.20 36.74 -1.47
CA LYS A 206 -5.12 36.14 -0.13
C LYS A 206 -6.42 35.43 0.26
N LEU A 207 -6.43 34.10 0.13
CA LEU A 207 -7.51 33.24 0.56
C LEU A 207 -7.30 32.85 2.01
N LYS A 208 -8.33 32.96 2.83
CA LYS A 208 -8.29 32.44 4.19
C LYS A 208 -8.18 30.92 4.17
N MET A 209 -7.33 30.36 5.03
CA MET A 209 -7.16 28.94 5.15
C MET A 209 -6.68 28.56 6.55
N ARG A 210 -6.75 27.27 6.85
CA ARG A 210 -5.98 26.65 7.91
C ARG A 210 -5.05 25.60 7.31
N ILE A 211 -3.91 25.40 7.97
CA ILE A 211 -2.89 24.45 7.52
C ILE A 211 -2.45 23.58 8.70
N ARG A 212 -2.23 22.30 8.42
CA ARG A 212 -1.65 21.35 9.37
C ARG A 212 -0.59 20.47 8.71
N GLY A 213 0.22 19.82 9.52
CA GLY A 213 1.09 18.75 9.06
C GLY A 213 0.29 17.54 8.55
N ARG A 214 0.94 16.72 7.73
CA ARG A 214 0.44 15.42 7.28
C ARG A 214 1.58 14.44 7.03
N GLY A 215 1.22 13.15 6.99
CA GLY A 215 2.18 12.06 6.82
C GLY A 215 2.76 11.60 8.14
N ASN A 216 3.55 10.57 8.11
CA ASN A 216 4.19 9.98 9.28
C ASN A 216 5.71 10.08 9.15
N THR A 217 6.31 9.25 8.31
CA THR A 217 7.76 9.19 8.10
C THR A 217 8.29 10.50 7.49
N SER A 218 7.56 11.08 6.54
CA SER A 218 7.93 12.35 5.90
C SER A 218 7.95 13.55 6.86
N TRP A 219 7.27 13.47 8.01
CA TRP A 219 7.32 14.51 9.04
C TRP A 219 8.44 14.29 10.06
N ASN A 220 8.77 13.02 10.33
CA ASN A 220 9.75 12.62 11.34
C ASN A 220 11.16 12.36 10.76
N ALA A 221 11.35 12.50 9.45
CA ALA A 221 12.64 12.26 8.81
C ALA A 221 13.72 13.10 9.50
N GLU A 222 14.76 12.44 10.00
CA GLU A 222 15.90 13.09 10.67
C GLU A 222 16.50 14.17 9.77
N GLY A 223 16.63 15.38 10.31
CA GLY A 223 17.06 16.54 9.55
C GLY A 223 15.96 17.16 8.67
N GLY A 224 14.68 16.90 8.99
CA GLY A 224 13.50 17.36 8.26
C GLY A 224 13.51 18.85 7.94
N ILE A 225 14.06 19.16 6.77
CA ILE A 225 14.12 20.50 6.23
C ILE A 225 12.78 20.88 5.60
N LYS A 226 11.98 19.86 5.22
CA LYS A 226 10.74 20.01 4.45
C LYS A 226 9.68 19.01 4.94
N HIS A 227 8.47 19.49 5.22
CA HIS A 227 7.37 18.67 5.69
C HIS A 227 6.20 18.68 4.70
N SER A 228 5.40 17.62 4.69
CA SER A 228 4.14 17.60 3.94
C SER A 228 3.02 18.27 4.73
N TYR A 229 2.12 18.98 4.02
CA TYR A 229 1.03 19.73 4.65
C TYR A 229 -0.33 19.41 4.04
N LYS A 230 -1.40 19.60 4.83
CA LYS A 230 -2.78 19.73 4.37
C LYS A 230 -3.22 21.16 4.55
N ILE A 231 -3.68 21.77 3.46
CA ILE A 231 -4.32 23.10 3.43
C ILE A 231 -5.83 22.88 3.35
N LYS A 232 -6.59 23.62 4.16
CA LYS A 232 -8.05 23.69 4.05
C LYS A 232 -8.47 25.14 3.87
N LEU A 233 -8.99 25.45 2.69
CA LEU A 233 -9.53 26.76 2.35
C LEU A 233 -10.90 26.99 3.02
N GLU A 234 -11.24 28.24 3.29
CA GLU A 234 -12.57 28.60 3.79
C GLU A 234 -13.65 28.31 2.73
N GLU A 235 -13.34 28.56 1.45
CA GLU A 235 -14.23 28.38 0.32
C GLU A 235 -13.64 27.48 -0.77
N HIS A 236 -14.50 26.87 -1.59
CA HIS A 236 -14.08 26.10 -2.76
C HIS A 236 -13.41 26.99 -3.80
N ASN A 237 -12.20 26.66 -4.20
CA ASN A 237 -11.48 27.39 -5.24
C ASN A 237 -10.83 26.42 -6.23
N LYS A 238 -10.89 26.74 -7.52
CA LYS A 238 -10.10 26.08 -8.54
C LYS A 238 -8.64 26.54 -8.41
N VAL A 239 -7.72 25.60 -8.42
CA VAL A 239 -6.29 25.86 -8.27
C VAL A 239 -5.53 25.23 -9.43
N PHE A 240 -4.80 26.01 -10.19
CA PHE A 240 -3.95 25.56 -11.31
C PHE A 240 -4.65 24.60 -12.28
N GLY A 241 -5.88 24.94 -12.73
CA GLY A 241 -6.69 24.11 -13.64
C GLY A 241 -7.18 22.79 -13.04
N MET A 242 -6.98 22.58 -11.74
CA MET A 242 -7.60 21.48 -11.00
C MET A 242 -9.00 21.86 -10.55
N LYS A 243 -9.85 20.86 -10.29
CA LYS A 243 -11.24 21.08 -9.92
C LYS A 243 -11.34 21.82 -8.58
N GLY A 244 -12.33 22.68 -8.42
CA GLY A 244 -12.49 23.49 -7.22
C GLY A 244 -12.73 22.65 -5.96
N ASP A 245 -11.95 22.95 -4.93
CA ASP A 245 -12.00 22.28 -3.63
C ASP A 245 -11.60 23.21 -2.49
N LYS A 246 -11.84 22.76 -1.25
CA LYS A 246 -11.30 23.36 -0.03
C LYS A 246 -10.00 22.69 0.41
N ASP A 247 -9.87 21.39 0.22
CA ASP A 247 -8.78 20.58 0.76
C ASP A 247 -7.70 20.28 -0.30
N TRP A 248 -6.47 20.72 -0.01
CA TRP A 248 -5.29 20.55 -0.86
C TRP A 248 -4.13 19.95 -0.09
N LEU A 249 -3.32 19.13 -0.74
CA LEU A 249 -2.16 18.51 -0.13
C LEU A 249 -0.88 19.00 -0.79
N LEU A 250 0.09 19.37 0.03
CA LEU A 250 1.47 19.62 -0.37
C LEU A 250 2.32 18.41 0.02
N LEU A 251 2.68 17.59 -0.95
CA LEU A 251 3.56 16.44 -0.76
C LEU A 251 5.01 16.90 -0.90
N ALA A 252 5.81 16.64 0.12
CA ALA A 252 7.18 17.13 0.18
C ALA A 252 8.18 16.29 -0.62
N ASP A 253 7.83 15.04 -0.96
CA ASP A 253 8.67 14.05 -1.66
C ASP A 253 10.10 13.95 -1.08
N VAL A 254 10.23 14.08 0.26
CA VAL A 254 11.52 14.13 0.95
C VAL A 254 12.34 12.85 0.84
N GLN A 255 11.69 11.74 0.54
CA GLN A 255 12.30 10.42 0.40
C GLN A 255 12.54 10.02 -1.06
N ASP A 256 12.13 10.86 -2.02
CA ASP A 256 12.31 10.60 -3.44
C ASP A 256 13.34 11.55 -4.05
N PRO A 257 14.59 11.10 -4.33
CA PRO A 257 15.62 11.93 -4.94
C PRO A 257 15.22 12.52 -6.29
N THR A 258 14.28 11.88 -6.99
CA THR A 258 13.78 12.36 -8.29
C THR A 258 12.62 13.34 -8.17
N MET A 259 11.87 13.30 -7.06
CA MET A 259 10.61 14.03 -6.87
C MET A 259 9.56 13.74 -7.97
N LEU A 260 9.65 12.58 -8.65
CA LEU A 260 8.79 12.20 -9.77
C LEU A 260 7.95 10.94 -9.52
N ARG A 261 8.31 10.10 -8.54
CA ARG A 261 7.70 8.77 -8.35
C ARG A 261 6.19 8.84 -8.13
N ASN A 262 5.73 9.74 -7.27
CA ASN A 262 4.30 9.98 -7.07
C ASN A 262 3.61 10.43 -8.36
N ALA A 263 4.20 11.36 -9.11
CA ALA A 263 3.65 11.85 -10.37
C ALA A 263 3.55 10.73 -11.43
N ILE A 264 4.58 9.88 -11.53
CA ILE A 264 4.62 8.73 -12.46
C ILE A 264 3.55 7.71 -12.09
N ALA A 265 3.42 7.37 -10.81
CA ALA A 265 2.43 6.42 -10.33
C ALA A 265 0.99 6.91 -10.57
N LEU A 266 0.71 8.17 -10.28
CA LEU A 266 -0.58 8.79 -10.57
C LEU A 266 -0.87 8.86 -12.07
N ARG A 267 0.15 9.10 -12.90
CA ARG A 267 0.00 9.03 -14.36
C ARG A 267 -0.32 7.61 -14.81
N THR A 268 0.41 6.62 -14.29
CA THR A 268 0.17 5.19 -14.55
C THR A 268 -1.25 4.80 -14.15
N ALA A 269 -1.71 5.20 -12.97
CA ALA A 269 -3.07 4.92 -12.48
C ALA A 269 -4.16 5.45 -13.43
N ARG A 270 -3.96 6.64 -13.99
CA ARG A 270 -4.86 7.18 -15.02
C ARG A 270 -4.83 6.37 -16.31
N MET A 271 -3.65 5.94 -16.75
CA MET A 271 -3.49 5.17 -17.99
C MET A 271 -4.15 3.79 -17.90
N VAL A 272 -4.22 3.21 -16.72
CA VAL A 272 -4.96 1.95 -16.48
C VAL A 272 -6.40 2.17 -16.03
N SER A 273 -6.87 3.41 -16.01
CA SER A 273 -8.26 3.77 -15.65
C SER A 273 -8.66 3.36 -14.24
N MET A 274 -7.85 3.74 -13.23
CA MET A 274 -8.35 3.69 -11.85
C MET A 274 -9.60 4.58 -11.74
N PRO A 275 -10.62 4.17 -10.97
CA PRO A 275 -11.89 4.90 -10.87
C PRO A 275 -11.73 6.37 -10.51
N TRP A 276 -10.74 6.69 -9.69
CA TRP A 276 -10.30 8.06 -9.44
C TRP A 276 -8.78 8.12 -9.27
N THR A 277 -8.21 9.22 -9.70
CA THR A 277 -6.79 9.53 -9.50
C THR A 277 -6.65 11.03 -9.27
N PRO A 278 -6.02 11.47 -8.15
CA PRO A 278 -5.87 12.89 -7.87
C PRO A 278 -5.09 13.59 -8.97
N LYS A 279 -5.52 14.80 -9.30
CA LYS A 279 -4.74 15.71 -10.12
C LYS A 279 -3.64 16.32 -9.26
N TYR A 280 -2.55 16.72 -9.90
CA TYR A 280 -1.40 17.31 -9.20
C TYR A 280 -0.71 18.38 -10.05
N ARG A 281 0.07 19.24 -9.37
CA ARG A 281 0.96 20.22 -9.98
C ARG A 281 2.24 20.30 -9.17
N THR A 282 3.38 20.39 -9.83
CA THR A 282 4.63 20.78 -9.17
C THR A 282 4.58 22.28 -8.93
N VAL A 283 4.88 22.70 -7.71
CA VAL A 283 4.79 24.11 -7.30
C VAL A 283 5.98 24.47 -6.40
N GLU A 284 6.39 25.74 -6.45
CA GLU A 284 7.26 26.30 -5.42
C GLU A 284 6.44 26.83 -4.25
N VAL A 285 6.87 26.56 -3.03
CA VAL A 285 6.19 26.99 -1.81
C VAL A 285 7.04 27.98 -1.04
N TYR A 286 6.42 29.04 -0.56
CA TYR A 286 7.04 30.04 0.29
C TYR A 286 6.21 30.23 1.57
N PHE A 287 6.87 30.18 2.71
CA PHE A 287 6.28 30.44 4.03
C PHE A 287 6.73 31.82 4.51
N LYS A 288 5.77 32.73 4.70
CA LYS A 288 6.05 34.14 5.11
C LYS A 288 7.16 34.79 4.26
N GLY A 289 7.16 34.50 2.95
CA GLY A 289 8.13 35.01 2.00
C GLY A 289 9.48 34.30 1.96
N GLN A 290 9.71 33.31 2.85
CA GLN A 290 10.91 32.47 2.83
C GLN A 290 10.66 31.23 1.98
N TYR A 291 11.63 30.84 1.15
CA TYR A 291 11.53 29.65 0.34
C TYR A 291 11.40 28.39 1.19
N GLY A 292 10.36 27.62 0.95
CA GLY A 292 10.03 26.39 1.68
C GLY A 292 10.25 25.13 0.87
N GLY A 293 10.58 25.22 -0.42
CA GLY A 293 10.88 24.08 -1.27
C GLY A 293 9.92 23.90 -2.44
N CYS A 294 10.25 22.94 -3.29
CA CYS A 294 9.40 22.44 -4.37
C CYS A 294 8.52 21.31 -3.86
N TYR A 295 7.23 21.34 -4.16
CA TYR A 295 6.22 20.38 -3.68
C TYR A 295 5.37 19.85 -4.83
N LEU A 296 4.81 18.66 -4.64
CA LEU A 296 3.70 18.17 -5.44
C LEU A 296 2.39 18.59 -4.76
N LEU A 297 1.72 19.59 -5.30
CA LEU A 297 0.37 20.00 -4.88
C LEU A 297 -0.65 19.06 -5.50
N THR A 298 -1.47 18.41 -4.68
CA THR A 298 -2.48 17.45 -5.14
C THR A 298 -3.86 17.74 -4.57
N GLU A 299 -4.90 17.25 -5.27
CA GLU A 299 -6.24 17.09 -4.71
C GLU A 299 -6.18 16.17 -3.48
N ALA A 300 -7.01 16.46 -2.47
CA ALA A 300 -7.14 15.61 -1.29
C ALA A 300 -7.99 14.36 -1.59
N LYS A 301 -7.71 13.28 -0.85
CA LYS A 301 -8.50 12.04 -0.89
C LYS A 301 -9.84 12.28 -0.20
N GLU A 302 -10.88 12.48 -0.96
CA GLU A 302 -12.22 12.77 -0.47
C GLU A 302 -13.26 12.05 -1.31
N VAL A 303 -14.38 11.77 -0.69
CA VAL A 303 -15.55 11.21 -1.35
C VAL A 303 -16.32 12.32 -2.06
N ASP A 304 -16.50 12.18 -3.36
CA ASP A 304 -17.38 12.98 -4.19
C ASP A 304 -17.73 12.16 -5.44
N ARG A 305 -18.96 11.69 -5.49
CA ARG A 305 -19.44 10.77 -6.54
C ARG A 305 -19.12 11.21 -7.96
N GLU A 306 -19.15 12.51 -8.23
CA GLU A 306 -18.96 13.05 -9.57
C GLU A 306 -17.51 13.45 -9.88
N ASN A 307 -16.73 13.76 -8.85
CA ASN A 307 -15.52 14.54 -9.04
C ASN A 307 -14.27 13.92 -8.47
N LYS A 308 -14.41 13.04 -7.46
CA LYS A 308 -13.31 12.42 -6.74
C LYS A 308 -13.55 10.92 -6.57
N ILE A 309 -13.37 10.39 -5.35
CA ILE A 309 -13.67 8.98 -5.06
C ILE A 309 -15.17 8.75 -5.28
N PRO A 310 -15.55 7.90 -6.24
CA PRO A 310 -16.90 7.93 -6.82
C PRO A 310 -17.91 7.10 -5.99
N ILE A 311 -18.13 7.52 -4.75
CA ILE A 311 -19.18 6.96 -3.89
C ILE A 311 -20.02 8.10 -3.27
N THR A 312 -21.22 7.75 -2.82
CA THR A 312 -22.07 8.60 -1.99
C THR A 312 -22.07 8.04 -0.58
N VAL A 313 -21.52 8.78 0.37
CA VAL A 313 -21.43 8.32 1.76
C VAL A 313 -22.77 7.83 2.27
N VAL A 314 -22.76 6.69 2.97
CA VAL A 314 -23.96 6.11 3.54
C VAL A 314 -24.67 7.11 4.46
N ALA A 315 -25.98 7.26 4.30
CA ALA A 315 -26.78 8.18 5.09
C ALA A 315 -27.06 7.60 6.50
N ASP A 316 -27.30 8.48 7.44
CA ASP A 316 -27.69 8.12 8.81
C ASP A 316 -28.91 7.20 8.81
N GLY A 317 -28.87 6.17 9.64
CA GLY A 317 -29.90 5.15 9.75
C GLY A 317 -30.05 4.23 8.53
N LYS A 318 -29.14 4.30 7.56
CA LYS A 318 -29.04 3.39 6.42
C LYS A 318 -27.79 2.55 6.52
N THR A 319 -27.79 1.37 5.95
CA THR A 319 -26.62 0.49 5.86
C THR A 319 -26.14 0.32 4.44
N ASP A 320 -27.03 0.41 3.45
CA ASP A 320 -26.67 0.37 2.03
C ASP A 320 -26.31 1.78 1.55
N GLY A 321 -25.07 1.97 1.10
CA GLY A 321 -24.52 3.24 0.69
C GLY A 321 -23.00 3.18 0.52
N GLY A 322 -22.38 4.35 0.43
CA GLY A 322 -20.94 4.49 0.20
C GLY A 322 -20.11 4.38 1.46
N TYR A 323 -19.09 3.53 1.39
CA TYR A 323 -18.05 3.36 2.40
C TYR A 323 -16.69 3.50 1.74
N LEU A 324 -15.82 4.32 2.32
CA LEU A 324 -14.41 4.38 2.00
C LEU A 324 -13.61 3.76 3.14
N LEU A 325 -12.80 2.77 2.82
CA LEU A 325 -12.01 2.00 3.76
C LEU A 325 -10.52 2.09 3.41
N GLU A 326 -9.65 2.06 4.40
CA GLU A 326 -8.19 2.03 4.22
C GLU A 326 -7.57 0.87 4.98
N LEU A 327 -6.88 0.00 4.26
CA LEU A 327 -6.03 -1.00 4.87
C LEU A 327 -4.75 -0.31 5.35
N ASP A 328 -4.56 -0.25 6.68
CA ASP A 328 -3.41 0.40 7.31
C ASP A 328 -3.17 -0.19 8.71
N ASN A 329 -1.92 -0.56 8.99
CA ASN A 329 -1.53 -1.14 10.29
C ASN A 329 -1.14 -0.09 11.31
N LYS A 330 -1.13 1.22 10.99
CA LYS A 330 -0.71 2.25 11.93
C LYS A 330 -1.55 2.20 13.19
N GLN A 331 -0.90 2.30 14.33
CA GLN A 331 -1.54 2.52 15.61
C GLN A 331 -1.85 4.01 15.73
N ASP A 332 -3.07 4.37 15.43
CA ASP A 332 -3.67 5.67 15.63
C ASP A 332 -5.10 5.46 16.19
N PHE A 333 -5.82 6.55 16.43
CA PHE A 333 -7.16 6.49 17.00
C PHE A 333 -8.27 6.35 15.96
N ASP A 334 -7.93 6.19 14.68
CA ASP A 334 -8.92 5.92 13.63
C ASP A 334 -9.73 4.67 13.99
N ARG A 335 -11.05 4.75 13.89
CA ARG A 335 -11.92 3.59 14.04
C ARG A 335 -11.60 2.56 12.97
N TYR A 336 -11.54 1.30 13.36
CA TYR A 336 -11.20 0.20 12.47
C TYR A 336 -11.89 -1.10 12.88
N PHE A 337 -11.92 -2.05 11.96
CA PHE A 337 -12.19 -3.46 12.24
C PHE A 337 -11.02 -4.32 11.78
N GLU A 338 -10.90 -5.51 12.36
CA GLU A 338 -9.99 -6.53 11.88
C GLU A 338 -10.76 -7.54 11.04
N SER A 339 -10.34 -7.74 9.77
CA SER A 339 -11.03 -8.68 8.89
C SER A 339 -10.85 -10.13 9.36
N ALA A 340 -11.90 -10.95 9.15
CA ALA A 340 -11.98 -12.26 9.78
C ALA A 340 -11.06 -13.31 9.16
N TYR A 341 -10.79 -13.22 7.85
CA TYR A 341 -10.07 -14.26 7.11
C TYR A 341 -8.61 -13.89 6.82
N PHE A 342 -8.36 -12.64 6.44
CA PHE A 342 -7.00 -12.19 6.14
C PHE A 342 -6.35 -11.46 7.33
N LEU A 343 -7.11 -11.22 8.40
CA LEU A 343 -6.65 -10.60 9.64
C LEU A 343 -5.99 -9.23 9.39
N ARG A 344 -6.65 -8.41 8.58
CA ARG A 344 -6.17 -7.07 8.23
C ARG A 344 -6.89 -6.03 9.06
N LYS A 345 -6.12 -5.06 9.56
CA LYS A 345 -6.67 -3.85 10.14
C LYS A 345 -7.18 -2.96 9.01
N ILE A 346 -8.48 -2.70 9.00
CA ILE A 346 -9.16 -1.91 7.97
C ILE A 346 -9.85 -0.74 8.68
N LYS A 347 -9.39 0.47 8.37
CA LYS A 347 -9.87 1.71 8.96
C LYS A 347 -11.06 2.27 8.18
N PHE A 348 -11.97 2.91 8.91
CA PHE A 348 -13.02 3.71 8.31
C PHE A 348 -12.46 5.08 7.92
N LYS A 349 -12.68 5.49 6.68
CA LYS A 349 -12.24 6.80 6.17
C LYS A 349 -13.41 7.67 5.80
N ASP A 350 -14.53 7.08 5.41
CA ASP A 350 -15.78 7.78 5.19
C ASP A 350 -16.96 6.76 5.20
N PRO A 351 -17.90 6.87 6.14
CA PRO A 351 -17.85 7.74 7.31
C PRO A 351 -16.70 7.35 8.27
N GLU A 352 -16.03 8.35 8.87
CA GLU A 352 -14.94 8.10 9.85
C GLU A 352 -15.48 7.41 11.12
N GLU A 353 -16.70 7.76 11.52
CA GLU A 353 -17.42 7.21 12.68
C GLU A 353 -18.75 6.58 12.21
N PRO A 354 -18.74 5.35 11.67
CA PRO A 354 -19.97 4.68 11.24
C PRO A 354 -20.86 4.34 12.43
N GLU A 355 -22.17 4.34 12.20
CA GLU A 355 -23.13 3.76 13.13
C GLU A 355 -22.87 2.25 13.30
N GLU A 356 -23.27 1.67 14.44
CA GLU A 356 -23.04 0.24 14.71
C GLU A 356 -23.59 -0.67 13.59
N ALA A 357 -24.79 -0.37 13.08
CA ALA A 357 -25.40 -1.14 11.98
C ALA A 357 -24.63 -1.00 10.66
N GLN A 358 -24.05 0.18 10.40
CA GLN A 358 -23.21 0.45 9.23
C GLN A 358 -21.89 -0.31 9.34
N GLU A 359 -21.24 -0.26 10.50
CA GLU A 359 -20.02 -1.02 10.76
C GLU A 359 -20.24 -2.52 10.62
N GLN A 360 -21.30 -3.07 11.19
CA GLN A 360 -21.66 -4.49 11.07
C GLN A 360 -21.89 -4.87 9.60
N TYR A 361 -22.60 -4.05 8.85
CA TYR A 361 -22.88 -4.29 7.43
C TYR A 361 -21.59 -4.36 6.60
N ILE A 362 -20.76 -3.32 6.63
CA ILE A 362 -19.57 -3.28 5.76
C ILE A 362 -18.48 -4.25 6.20
N THR A 363 -18.32 -4.48 7.51
CA THR A 363 -17.43 -5.52 8.05
C THR A 363 -17.87 -6.90 7.57
N GLY A 364 -19.18 -7.20 7.65
CA GLY A 364 -19.75 -8.44 7.15
C GLY A 364 -19.53 -8.61 5.65
N TYR A 365 -19.68 -7.54 4.87
CA TYR A 365 -19.46 -7.56 3.42
C TYR A 365 -17.99 -7.88 3.07
N VAL A 366 -17.04 -7.21 3.69
CA VAL A 366 -15.60 -7.46 3.48
C VAL A 366 -15.22 -8.88 3.91
N ASN A 367 -15.72 -9.33 5.07
CA ASN A 367 -15.46 -10.68 5.55
C ASN A 367 -16.01 -11.76 4.60
N GLU A 368 -17.15 -11.52 3.98
CA GLU A 368 -17.71 -12.45 3.00
C GLU A 368 -16.88 -12.50 1.72
N VAL A 369 -16.42 -11.35 1.21
CA VAL A 369 -15.47 -11.32 0.08
C VAL A 369 -14.20 -12.11 0.40
N GLU A 370 -13.60 -11.89 1.58
CA GLU A 370 -12.40 -12.61 2.00
C GLU A 370 -12.66 -14.12 2.19
N ARG A 371 -13.84 -14.50 2.70
CA ARG A 371 -14.24 -15.90 2.83
C ARG A 371 -14.31 -16.57 1.45
N LEU A 372 -15.00 -15.94 0.50
CA LEU A 372 -15.15 -16.46 -0.86
C LEU A 372 -13.79 -16.60 -1.57
N LEU A 373 -12.92 -15.64 -1.40
CA LEU A 373 -11.54 -15.72 -1.91
C LEU A 373 -10.76 -16.86 -1.25
N SER A 374 -10.75 -16.94 0.08
CA SER A 374 -9.98 -17.93 0.84
C SER A 374 -10.45 -19.36 0.57
N THR A 375 -11.74 -19.55 0.30
CA THR A 375 -12.32 -20.84 -0.07
C THR A 375 -12.26 -21.12 -1.56
N GLN A 376 -11.65 -20.24 -2.35
CA GLN A 376 -11.52 -20.36 -3.81
C GLN A 376 -12.87 -20.54 -4.51
N SER A 377 -13.88 -19.80 -4.05
CA SER A 377 -15.20 -19.80 -4.67
C SER A 377 -15.17 -18.94 -5.93
N PHE A 378 -14.86 -19.55 -7.07
CA PHE A 378 -14.62 -18.85 -8.35
C PHE A 378 -15.86 -18.80 -9.26
N ASP A 379 -16.98 -19.35 -8.82
CA ASP A 379 -18.22 -19.26 -9.57
C ASP A 379 -18.62 -17.79 -9.81
N PRO A 380 -18.96 -17.41 -11.06
CA PRO A 380 -19.23 -16.01 -11.40
C PRO A 380 -20.44 -15.41 -10.68
N GLU A 381 -21.45 -16.22 -10.36
CA GLU A 381 -22.73 -15.75 -9.80
C GLU A 381 -22.76 -15.83 -8.27
N SER A 382 -22.09 -16.82 -7.68
CA SER A 382 -22.12 -17.09 -6.25
C SER A 382 -20.75 -17.00 -5.55
N GLY A 383 -19.67 -16.87 -6.30
CA GLY A 383 -18.33 -16.72 -5.79
C GLY A 383 -17.94 -15.24 -5.53
N TYR A 384 -16.66 -14.99 -5.31
CA TYR A 384 -16.16 -13.66 -4.98
C TYR A 384 -16.52 -12.59 -6.03
N ARG A 385 -16.70 -12.98 -7.30
CA ARG A 385 -17.08 -12.09 -8.41
C ARG A 385 -18.47 -11.49 -8.25
N SER A 386 -19.34 -12.15 -7.48
CA SER A 386 -20.66 -11.59 -7.17
C SER A 386 -20.61 -10.38 -6.24
N MET A 387 -19.50 -10.19 -5.51
CA MET A 387 -19.33 -9.15 -4.50
C MET A 387 -18.15 -8.21 -4.76
N MET A 388 -17.31 -8.49 -5.76
CA MET A 388 -16.05 -7.79 -6.02
C MET A 388 -15.97 -7.35 -7.48
N ASN A 389 -15.66 -6.08 -7.72
CA ASN A 389 -15.41 -5.56 -9.07
C ASN A 389 -13.96 -5.84 -9.47
N VAL A 390 -13.77 -6.96 -10.14
CA VAL A 390 -12.45 -7.53 -10.45
C VAL A 390 -11.61 -6.62 -11.35
N ASP A 391 -12.23 -5.88 -12.26
CA ASP A 391 -11.52 -4.97 -13.17
C ASP A 391 -10.73 -3.90 -12.42
N THR A 392 -11.30 -3.36 -11.33
CA THR A 392 -10.60 -2.36 -10.53
C THR A 392 -9.44 -2.95 -9.73
N PHE A 393 -9.55 -4.21 -9.32
CA PHE A 393 -8.44 -4.93 -8.68
C PHE A 393 -7.33 -5.26 -9.68
N ILE A 394 -7.67 -5.62 -10.93
CA ILE A 394 -6.69 -5.80 -12.00
C ILE A 394 -5.96 -4.49 -12.29
N ASN A 395 -6.68 -3.38 -12.43
CA ASN A 395 -6.09 -2.07 -12.67
C ASN A 395 -5.15 -1.64 -11.52
N ASN A 396 -5.59 -1.83 -10.26
CA ASN A 396 -4.76 -1.58 -9.08
C ASN A 396 -3.51 -2.49 -9.09
N TYR A 397 -3.68 -3.79 -9.34
CA TYR A 397 -2.57 -4.74 -9.41
C TYR A 397 -1.51 -4.30 -10.41
N ILE A 398 -1.91 -3.89 -11.62
CA ILE A 398 -0.98 -3.42 -12.65
C ILE A 398 -0.15 -2.25 -12.15
N VAL A 399 -0.76 -1.26 -11.48
CA VAL A 399 -0.01 -0.10 -10.95
C VAL A 399 0.94 -0.54 -9.84
N GLN A 400 0.47 -1.33 -8.89
CA GLN A 400 1.24 -1.75 -7.72
C GLN A 400 2.39 -2.70 -8.11
N GLU A 401 2.13 -3.66 -9.00
CA GLU A 401 3.16 -4.60 -9.47
C GLU A 401 4.21 -3.89 -10.34
N LEU A 402 3.78 -3.01 -11.26
CA LEU A 402 4.70 -2.24 -12.11
C LEU A 402 5.63 -1.36 -11.29
N SER A 403 5.11 -0.75 -10.24
CA SER A 403 5.88 0.15 -9.39
C SER A 403 6.68 -0.57 -8.29
N MET A 404 6.43 -1.85 -8.03
CA MET A 404 6.96 -2.56 -6.86
C MET A 404 6.75 -1.73 -5.58
N ASN A 405 5.55 -1.18 -5.39
CA ASN A 405 5.28 -0.29 -4.27
C ASN A 405 5.29 -1.06 -2.94
N VAL A 406 6.24 -0.74 -2.09
CA VAL A 406 6.46 -1.45 -0.82
C VAL A 406 5.39 -1.16 0.23
N ASP A 407 4.74 -0.02 0.15
CA ASP A 407 3.67 0.37 1.06
C ASP A 407 2.28 0.03 0.52
N GLY A 408 2.15 -0.14 -0.80
CA GLY A 408 0.91 -0.61 -1.43
C GLY A 408 0.71 -2.12 -1.38
N GLY A 409 -0.12 -2.63 -2.29
CA GLY A 409 -0.25 -4.06 -2.54
C GLY A 409 -0.84 -4.86 -1.39
N MET A 410 -1.89 -4.38 -0.75
CA MET A 410 -2.58 -5.00 0.39
C MET A 410 -1.79 -4.96 1.71
N ARG A 411 -0.91 -3.97 1.87
CA ARG A 411 -0.13 -3.77 3.09
C ARG A 411 -0.53 -2.49 3.83
N LEU A 412 -0.28 -1.34 3.23
CA LEU A 412 -0.59 0.01 3.73
C LEU A 412 -1.16 0.84 2.60
N SER A 413 -1.75 1.98 2.91
CA SER A 413 -2.22 2.96 1.91
C SER A 413 -3.06 2.32 0.77
N THR A 414 -3.78 1.25 1.08
CA THR A 414 -4.62 0.50 0.15
C THR A 414 -6.08 0.79 0.46
N TYR A 415 -6.81 1.27 -0.54
CA TYR A 415 -8.17 1.75 -0.38
C TYR A 415 -9.17 0.80 -1.02
N PHE A 416 -10.27 0.54 -0.29
CA PHE A 416 -11.46 -0.13 -0.79
C PHE A 416 -12.64 0.83 -0.74
N ALA A 417 -13.56 0.66 -1.65
CA ALA A 417 -14.83 1.38 -1.61
C ALA A 417 -15.99 0.47 -1.99
N LYS A 418 -17.17 0.77 -1.46
CA LYS A 418 -18.45 0.12 -1.77
C LYS A 418 -19.52 1.19 -1.75
N ASP A 419 -20.42 1.21 -2.73
CA ASP A 419 -21.62 2.05 -2.74
C ASP A 419 -22.86 1.18 -2.97
N SER A 420 -24.05 1.74 -2.88
CA SER A 420 -25.31 1.01 -3.07
C SER A 420 -25.41 0.35 -4.45
N ASP A 421 -24.83 0.98 -5.49
CA ASP A 421 -24.84 0.50 -6.88
C ASP A 421 -23.50 -0.11 -7.33
N THR A 422 -22.62 -0.47 -6.39
CA THR A 422 -21.35 -1.14 -6.71
C THR A 422 -21.12 -2.39 -5.88
N LYS A 423 -20.30 -3.29 -6.39
CA LYS A 423 -19.56 -4.29 -5.62
C LYS A 423 -18.39 -3.60 -4.90
N LEU A 424 -17.68 -4.33 -4.02
CA LEU A 424 -16.40 -3.85 -3.47
C LEU A 424 -15.42 -3.56 -4.60
N PHE A 425 -14.80 -2.39 -4.61
CA PHE A 425 -13.88 -1.98 -5.67
C PHE A 425 -12.67 -1.22 -5.11
N MET A 426 -11.61 -1.11 -5.93
CA MET A 426 -10.41 -0.34 -5.62
C MET A 426 -10.56 1.07 -6.21
N PRO A 427 -10.82 2.11 -5.41
CA PRO A 427 -11.14 3.44 -5.96
C PRO A 427 -9.91 4.18 -6.47
N MET A 428 -8.74 3.96 -5.89
CA MET A 428 -7.54 4.75 -6.12
C MET A 428 -6.25 4.03 -5.71
N VAL A 429 -5.12 4.65 -6.04
CA VAL A 429 -3.80 4.30 -5.50
C VAL A 429 -3.17 5.51 -4.81
N TRP A 430 -2.25 5.27 -3.86
CA TRP A 430 -1.61 6.32 -3.06
C TRP A 430 -0.25 5.89 -2.55
N ASP A 431 0.65 6.89 -2.27
CA ASP A 431 1.90 6.73 -1.52
C ASP A 431 2.97 5.91 -2.27
N PHE A 432 3.66 6.57 -3.22
CA PHE A 432 4.64 5.92 -4.10
C PHE A 432 6.06 6.48 -3.96
N ASP A 433 6.36 7.22 -2.94
CA ASP A 433 7.71 7.76 -2.73
C ASP A 433 8.77 6.67 -2.53
N LEU A 434 8.38 5.50 -2.03
CA LEU A 434 9.23 4.31 -1.85
C LEU A 434 9.13 3.29 -3.00
N ALA A 435 8.41 3.60 -4.07
CA ALA A 435 8.23 2.73 -5.22
C ALA A 435 9.37 2.84 -6.25
N TYR A 436 9.28 2.07 -7.33
CA TYR A 436 10.22 2.09 -8.46
C TYR A 436 11.69 1.97 -8.03
N GLY A 437 11.97 0.98 -7.20
CA GLY A 437 13.33 0.69 -6.74
C GLY A 437 13.89 1.64 -5.68
N ASN A 438 13.08 2.54 -5.10
CA ASN A 438 13.54 3.51 -4.10
C ASN A 438 13.65 2.95 -2.66
N ALA A 439 13.16 1.75 -2.39
CA ALA A 439 13.24 1.13 -1.07
C ALA A 439 14.40 0.14 -0.99
N SER A 440 15.42 0.47 -0.21
CA SER A 440 16.60 -0.41 -0.02
C SER A 440 16.33 -1.62 0.88
N TYR A 441 15.31 -1.55 1.73
CA TYR A 441 15.01 -2.60 2.72
C TYR A 441 14.22 -3.79 2.13
N ILE A 442 13.89 -3.75 0.86
CA ILE A 442 13.21 -4.87 0.19
C ILE A 442 14.03 -6.17 0.27
N GLY A 443 15.34 -6.08 0.51
CA GLY A 443 16.24 -7.23 0.52
C GLY A 443 16.77 -7.67 1.87
N THR A 444 16.52 -6.97 2.98
CA THR A 444 17.27 -7.22 4.21
C THR A 444 16.57 -8.08 5.27
N ASP A 445 15.26 -8.21 5.23
CA ASP A 445 14.49 -8.82 6.33
C ASP A 445 13.72 -10.10 5.96
N PHE A 446 13.94 -10.66 4.76
CA PHE A 446 13.14 -11.77 4.28
C PHE A 446 14.01 -12.92 3.78
N ASP A 447 13.87 -14.08 4.44
CA ASP A 447 14.38 -15.39 3.99
C ASP A 447 13.70 -15.87 2.68
N LEU A 448 13.54 -14.98 1.71
CA LEU A 448 13.07 -15.37 0.39
C LEU A 448 14.29 -15.57 -0.51
N PRO A 449 14.40 -16.69 -1.23
CA PRO A 449 15.62 -17.09 -1.95
C PRO A 449 16.14 -16.07 -3.00
N TRP A 450 15.35 -15.09 -3.36
CA TRP A 450 15.64 -14.06 -4.36
C TRP A 450 15.84 -12.65 -3.78
N TYR A 451 15.76 -12.53 -2.44
CA TYR A 451 16.02 -11.28 -1.72
C TYR A 451 17.45 -11.14 -1.20
N GLY A 452 18.27 -12.17 -1.33
CA GLY A 452 19.62 -12.21 -0.74
C GLY A 452 20.64 -11.19 -1.24
N ASP A 453 20.34 -10.50 -2.35
CA ASP A 453 21.32 -9.65 -3.02
C ASP A 453 20.96 -8.15 -3.03
N HIS A 454 20.16 -7.64 -2.10
CA HIS A 454 19.75 -6.22 -2.05
C HIS A 454 19.15 -5.72 -3.38
N ASN A 455 18.33 -6.54 -4.03
CA ASN A 455 17.93 -6.30 -5.39
C ASN A 455 16.73 -5.33 -5.48
N ASN A 456 17.01 -4.03 -5.50
CA ASN A 456 16.05 -3.01 -5.92
C ASN A 456 15.85 -3.03 -7.45
N GLY A 457 16.26 -4.11 -8.10
CA GLY A 457 16.18 -4.29 -9.54
C GLY A 457 14.76 -4.38 -10.06
N PRO A 458 14.59 -4.22 -11.37
CA PRO A 458 13.28 -4.20 -12.00
C PRO A 458 12.68 -5.59 -12.26
N GLU A 459 13.34 -6.66 -11.88
CA GLU A 459 12.93 -8.03 -12.16
C GLU A 459 12.22 -8.70 -10.98
N GLY A 460 11.50 -9.79 -11.23
CA GLY A 460 10.81 -10.57 -10.21
C GLY A 460 9.37 -10.12 -9.95
N TRP A 461 8.54 -11.05 -9.47
CA TRP A 461 7.21 -10.75 -8.98
C TRP A 461 7.30 -10.10 -7.61
N PHE A 462 6.50 -9.08 -7.36
CA PHE A 462 6.46 -8.38 -6.09
C PHE A 462 5.10 -8.53 -5.39
N ILE A 463 4.07 -7.87 -5.90
CA ILE A 463 2.72 -7.93 -5.31
C ILE A 463 2.10 -9.33 -5.44
N LYS A 464 2.33 -10.01 -6.56
CA LYS A 464 1.82 -11.37 -6.81
C LYS A 464 2.19 -12.36 -5.71
N ILE A 465 3.39 -12.23 -5.16
CA ILE A 465 3.93 -13.18 -4.16
C ILE A 465 3.95 -12.63 -2.75
N ARG A 466 3.89 -11.32 -2.58
CA ARG A 466 3.90 -10.64 -1.30
C ARG A 466 2.49 -10.47 -0.76
N GLY A 467 2.02 -11.36 0.06
CA GLY A 467 0.75 -11.19 0.75
C GLY A 467 0.92 -10.46 2.09
N GLY A 468 0.73 -9.17 2.18
CA GLY A 468 0.66 -8.47 3.45
C GLY A 468 1.98 -8.07 4.12
N ASP A 469 1.95 -7.58 5.36
CA ASP A 469 3.13 -7.09 6.06
C ASP A 469 3.98 -8.22 6.63
N PHE A 470 5.18 -8.38 6.12
CA PHE A 470 6.12 -9.42 6.54
C PHE A 470 6.97 -9.00 7.74
N ARG A 471 7.11 -7.70 8.02
CA ARG A 471 8.10 -7.20 8.98
C ARG A 471 7.74 -7.43 10.43
N HIS A 472 6.47 -7.59 10.75
CA HIS A 472 6.03 -7.56 12.14
C HIS A 472 5.50 -8.88 12.68
N GLY A 473 5.46 -9.94 11.89
CA GLY A 473 4.90 -11.21 12.37
C GLY A 473 3.42 -11.12 12.79
N ASP A 474 2.82 -9.94 12.61
CA ASP A 474 1.50 -9.59 13.14
C ASP A 474 0.38 -10.33 12.43
N VAL A 475 0.67 -10.96 11.33
CA VAL A 475 -0.29 -11.74 10.55
C VAL A 475 -0.10 -13.24 10.73
N GLN A 476 0.54 -13.66 11.80
CA GLN A 476 0.58 -15.04 12.28
C GLN A 476 0.79 -16.10 11.18
N GLY A 477 1.75 -15.86 10.28
CA GLY A 477 2.07 -16.78 9.19
C GLY A 477 1.09 -16.74 8.00
N LYS A 478 0.04 -15.92 8.01
CA LYS A 478 -0.80 -15.70 6.84
C LYS A 478 -0.17 -14.62 5.96
N THR A 479 0.54 -15.07 4.95
CA THR A 479 1.13 -14.22 3.92
C THR A 479 0.17 -14.01 2.73
N GLU A 480 -0.79 -14.90 2.53
CA GLU A 480 -1.73 -14.85 1.43
C GLU A 480 -2.88 -13.86 1.72
N THR A 481 -3.17 -13.00 0.76
CA THR A 481 -4.24 -12.03 0.79
C THR A 481 -4.99 -12.03 -0.55
N TYR A 482 -5.68 -10.96 -0.86
CA TYR A 482 -6.50 -10.83 -2.06
C TYR A 482 -5.80 -11.32 -3.33
N TYR A 483 -4.61 -10.79 -3.67
CA TYR A 483 -3.95 -11.13 -4.94
C TYR A 483 -3.44 -12.56 -4.98
N GLN A 484 -2.92 -13.11 -3.89
CA GLN A 484 -2.46 -14.50 -3.87
C GLN A 484 -3.60 -15.49 -4.09
N PHE A 485 -4.83 -15.14 -3.66
CA PHE A 485 -6.03 -15.95 -3.95
C PHE A 485 -6.59 -15.68 -5.34
N LEU A 486 -6.60 -14.43 -5.81
CA LEU A 486 -7.03 -14.08 -7.17
C LEU A 486 -6.18 -14.80 -8.23
N PHE A 487 -4.89 -14.92 -8.04
CA PHE A 487 -4.02 -15.68 -8.94
C PHE A 487 -4.29 -17.19 -8.98
N LYS A 488 -5.08 -17.74 -8.07
CA LYS A 488 -5.57 -19.13 -8.12
C LYS A 488 -6.76 -19.29 -9.04
N ASP A 489 -7.44 -18.22 -9.44
CA ASP A 489 -8.52 -18.21 -10.42
C ASP A 489 -7.96 -18.05 -11.84
N PRO A 490 -8.07 -19.10 -12.71
CA PRO A 490 -7.60 -18.99 -14.11
C PRO A 490 -8.29 -17.87 -14.89
N THR A 491 -9.54 -17.53 -14.56
CA THR A 491 -10.28 -16.45 -15.21
C THR A 491 -9.66 -15.10 -14.89
N PHE A 492 -9.32 -14.86 -13.63
CA PHE A 492 -8.60 -13.66 -13.22
C PHE A 492 -7.28 -13.51 -13.99
N VAL A 493 -6.51 -14.59 -14.14
CA VAL A 493 -5.23 -14.57 -14.88
C VAL A 493 -5.46 -14.23 -16.35
N GLN A 494 -6.50 -14.77 -16.98
CA GLN A 494 -6.84 -14.44 -18.36
C GLN A 494 -7.25 -12.97 -18.53
N GLU A 495 -8.08 -12.46 -17.64
CA GLU A 495 -8.52 -11.05 -17.64
C GLU A 495 -7.34 -10.10 -17.39
N LEU A 496 -6.44 -10.45 -16.46
CA LEU A 496 -5.21 -9.69 -16.22
C LEU A 496 -4.34 -9.62 -17.49
N LYS A 497 -4.14 -10.74 -18.19
CA LYS A 497 -3.39 -10.76 -19.47
C LYS A 497 -4.06 -9.89 -20.53
N ALA A 498 -5.37 -10.00 -20.67
CA ALA A 498 -6.14 -9.21 -21.62
C ALA A 498 -6.00 -7.71 -21.32
N ARG A 499 -6.20 -7.31 -20.06
CA ARG A 499 -6.08 -5.93 -19.62
C ARG A 499 -4.66 -5.40 -19.74
N TRP A 500 -3.64 -6.19 -19.39
CA TRP A 500 -2.26 -5.84 -19.57
C TRP A 500 -1.95 -5.48 -21.04
N ASN A 501 -2.32 -6.37 -21.96
CA ASN A 501 -2.07 -6.17 -23.39
C ASN A 501 -2.82 -4.94 -23.95
N GLU A 502 -3.98 -4.62 -23.41
CA GLU A 502 -4.73 -3.42 -23.76
C GLU A 502 -4.02 -2.13 -23.28
N VAL A 503 -3.55 -2.10 -22.02
CA VAL A 503 -2.98 -0.89 -21.42
C VAL A 503 -1.48 -0.72 -21.67
N LYS A 504 -0.76 -1.79 -21.98
CA LYS A 504 0.69 -1.77 -22.22
C LYS A 504 1.14 -0.68 -23.22
N PRO A 505 0.45 -0.49 -24.37
CA PRO A 505 0.82 0.60 -25.30
C PRO A 505 0.67 2.01 -24.72
N ARG A 506 -0.19 2.18 -23.71
CA ARG A 506 -0.33 3.44 -22.96
C ARG A 506 0.83 3.61 -21.99
N LEU A 507 1.21 2.52 -21.29
CA LEU A 507 2.32 2.50 -20.33
C LEU A 507 3.69 2.72 -21.01
N ASP A 508 3.85 2.32 -22.27
CA ASP A 508 5.05 2.59 -23.07
C ASP A 508 5.32 4.09 -23.26
N LYS A 509 4.35 4.95 -23.01
CA LYS A 509 4.47 6.41 -23.12
C LYS A 509 4.99 7.08 -21.84
N ILE A 510 5.08 6.36 -20.73
CA ILE A 510 5.55 6.90 -19.45
C ILE A 510 7.02 7.39 -19.51
N PRO A 511 7.97 6.72 -20.18
CA PRO A 511 9.33 7.26 -20.34
C PRO A 511 9.37 8.64 -20.99
N ALA A 512 8.56 8.86 -22.03
CA ALA A 512 8.46 10.19 -22.66
C ALA A 512 7.79 11.22 -21.73
N PHE A 513 6.85 10.79 -20.89
CA PHE A 513 6.29 11.63 -19.84
C PHE A 513 7.36 12.02 -18.80
N MET A 514 8.25 11.08 -18.40
CA MET A 514 9.36 11.38 -17.48
C MET A 514 10.30 12.43 -18.10
N ASP A 515 10.60 12.35 -19.39
CA ASP A 515 11.42 13.36 -20.08
C ASP A 515 10.77 14.74 -20.02
N LYS A 516 9.46 14.81 -20.22
CA LYS A 516 8.70 16.07 -20.12
C LYS A 516 8.67 16.61 -18.70
N MET A 517 8.50 15.75 -17.70
CA MET A 517 8.56 16.16 -16.30
C MET A 517 9.95 16.63 -15.89
N LYS A 518 11.00 15.99 -16.39
CA LYS A 518 12.39 16.41 -16.18
C LYS A 518 12.62 17.82 -16.75
N GLU A 519 12.24 18.05 -18.02
CA GLU A 519 12.35 19.35 -18.66
C GLU A 519 11.56 20.43 -17.93
N TYR A 520 10.34 20.11 -17.49
CA TYR A 520 9.47 21.05 -16.78
C TYR A 520 9.98 21.40 -15.39
N ASN A 521 10.44 20.41 -14.61
CA ASN A 521 10.79 20.58 -13.20
C ASN A 521 12.24 21.02 -12.98
N HIS A 522 13.07 21.04 -13.99
CA HIS A 522 14.51 21.27 -13.87
C HIS A 522 14.87 22.49 -13.01
N LEU A 523 14.33 23.66 -13.34
CA LEU A 523 14.64 24.90 -12.60
C LEU A 523 14.14 24.86 -11.15
N ALA A 524 12.97 24.31 -10.91
CA ALA A 524 12.40 24.21 -9.55
C ALA A 524 13.20 23.20 -8.71
N TYR A 525 13.70 22.12 -9.34
CA TYR A 525 14.58 21.19 -8.66
C TYR A 525 15.95 21.82 -8.30
N GLU A 526 16.60 22.50 -9.23
CA GLU A 526 17.86 23.23 -8.97
C GLU A 526 17.70 24.24 -7.83
N HIS A 527 16.57 24.95 -7.81
CA HIS A 527 16.25 25.88 -6.73
C HIS A 527 16.03 25.14 -5.39
N ASN A 528 15.37 23.99 -5.43
CA ASN A 528 15.16 23.16 -4.24
C ASN A 528 16.51 22.71 -3.64
N VAL A 529 17.44 22.29 -4.47
CA VAL A 529 18.81 21.90 -4.08
C VAL A 529 19.60 23.08 -3.53
N SER A 530 19.68 24.19 -4.27
CA SER A 530 20.43 25.37 -3.87
C SER A 530 19.84 26.04 -2.61
N GLY A 531 18.54 25.90 -2.38
CA GLY A 531 17.85 26.33 -1.16
C GLY A 531 18.07 25.41 0.05
N GLY A 532 18.86 24.33 -0.09
CA GLY A 532 19.12 23.37 0.96
C GLY A 532 17.94 22.42 1.26
N MET A 533 16.95 22.35 0.36
CA MET A 533 15.74 21.54 0.51
C MET A 533 15.85 20.17 -0.17
N ASN A 534 17.06 19.63 -0.28
CA ASN A 534 17.30 18.35 -0.92
C ASN A 534 16.50 17.22 -0.27
N PRO A 535 15.83 16.38 -1.06
CA PRO A 535 15.33 15.11 -0.58
C PRO A 535 16.53 14.30 -0.07
N ARG A 536 16.47 13.89 1.18
CA ARG A 536 17.45 12.96 1.75
C ARG A 536 16.74 11.67 1.99
N ALA A 537 17.25 10.59 1.43
CA ALA A 537 16.88 9.29 1.91
C ALA A 537 17.21 9.23 3.40
N SER A 538 16.24 8.90 4.23
CA SER A 538 16.53 8.49 5.59
C SER A 538 17.38 7.21 5.50
N GLY A 539 18.33 6.98 6.42
CA GLY A 539 19.21 5.81 6.42
C GLY A 539 18.48 4.44 6.38
N TRP A 540 17.16 4.44 6.50
CA TRP A 540 16.28 3.27 6.40
C TRP A 540 15.82 2.97 4.96
N TYR A 541 15.91 3.95 4.04
CA TYR A 541 15.28 3.88 2.72
C TYR A 541 16.24 4.17 1.57
N SER A 542 17.53 4.17 1.84
CA SER A 542 18.49 4.53 0.81
C SER A 542 18.71 3.42 -0.21
N TYR A 543 18.09 3.53 -1.37
CA TYR A 543 18.94 3.46 -2.55
C TYR A 543 19.93 4.62 -2.38
N PRO A 544 21.26 4.42 -2.54
CA PRO A 544 22.19 5.44 -2.12
C PRO A 544 21.94 6.75 -2.90
N PRO A 545 21.33 7.79 -2.30
CA PRO A 545 21.18 9.09 -2.97
C PRO A 545 22.53 9.74 -3.21
N ASP A 546 23.55 9.33 -2.45
CA ASP A 546 24.93 9.73 -2.63
C ASP A 546 25.62 9.10 -3.86
N SER A 547 24.93 8.23 -4.60
CA SER A 547 25.48 7.56 -5.79
C SER A 547 25.18 8.29 -7.10
N PHE A 548 24.26 9.26 -7.10
CA PHE A 548 23.96 10.04 -8.31
C PHE A 548 24.74 11.35 -8.31
N ALA A 549 25.47 11.62 -9.39
CA ALA A 549 26.22 12.86 -9.54
C ALA A 549 25.33 14.08 -9.77
N SER A 550 24.10 13.86 -10.27
CA SER A 550 23.11 14.91 -10.51
C SER A 550 21.67 14.38 -10.42
N TRP A 551 20.72 15.30 -10.36
CA TRP A 551 19.30 14.98 -10.43
C TRP A 551 18.92 14.31 -11.76
N GLU A 552 19.48 14.78 -12.87
CA GLU A 552 19.24 14.22 -14.20
C GLU A 552 19.66 12.75 -14.24
N GLU A 553 20.79 12.40 -13.60
CA GLU A 553 21.24 11.01 -13.48
C GLU A 553 20.23 10.17 -12.67
N ALA A 554 19.71 10.69 -11.59
CA ALA A 554 18.68 10.01 -10.80
C ALA A 554 17.39 9.77 -11.62
N VAL A 555 16.98 10.76 -12.41
CA VAL A 555 15.79 10.65 -13.28
C VAL A 555 16.02 9.66 -14.42
N GLU A 556 17.20 9.67 -15.05
CA GLU A 556 17.54 8.69 -16.11
C GLU A 556 17.60 7.27 -15.53
N TRP A 557 18.15 7.11 -14.32
CA TRP A 557 18.13 5.81 -13.64
C TRP A 557 16.70 5.31 -13.39
N LEU A 558 15.82 6.17 -12.88
CA LEU A 558 14.41 5.83 -12.67
C LEU A 558 13.72 5.42 -13.98
N LYS A 559 14.01 6.13 -15.05
CA LYS A 559 13.48 5.85 -16.39
C LYS A 559 13.99 4.51 -16.94
N ASP A 560 15.28 4.23 -16.83
CA ASP A 560 15.88 2.95 -17.22
C ASP A 560 15.27 1.80 -16.40
N TRP A 561 15.11 2.00 -15.07
CA TRP A 561 14.45 1.03 -14.20
C TRP A 561 13.01 0.73 -14.65
N TYR A 562 12.24 1.76 -14.94
CA TYR A 562 10.86 1.62 -15.42
C TYR A 562 10.78 0.85 -16.73
N ILE A 563 11.64 1.17 -17.70
CA ILE A 563 11.69 0.51 -19.01
C ILE A 563 12.01 -0.98 -18.85
N CYS A 564 13.00 -1.31 -18.03
CA CYS A 564 13.36 -2.70 -17.74
C CYS A 564 12.23 -3.44 -17.01
N ARG A 565 11.58 -2.79 -16.03
CA ARG A 565 10.43 -3.36 -15.32
C ARG A 565 9.26 -3.66 -16.23
N LEU A 566 8.92 -2.71 -17.09
CA LEU A 566 7.82 -2.86 -18.05
C LEU A 566 8.09 -4.01 -19.03
N ALA A 567 9.33 -4.14 -19.52
CA ALA A 567 9.72 -5.22 -20.40
C ALA A 567 9.69 -6.59 -19.71
N TRP A 568 10.15 -6.66 -18.45
CA TRP A 568 10.09 -7.88 -17.65
C TRP A 568 8.64 -8.32 -17.40
N LEU A 569 7.78 -7.39 -17.00
CA LEU A 569 6.36 -7.66 -16.76
C LEU A 569 5.65 -8.10 -18.04
N ASP A 570 5.93 -7.47 -19.16
CA ASP A 570 5.32 -7.83 -20.46
C ASP A 570 5.60 -9.29 -20.83
N GLN A 571 6.84 -9.72 -20.66
CA GLN A 571 7.22 -11.11 -20.90
C GLN A 571 6.54 -12.05 -19.88
N ASN A 572 6.54 -11.71 -18.60
CA ASN A 572 6.15 -12.63 -17.54
C ASN A 572 4.63 -12.68 -17.31
N ILE A 573 3.88 -11.59 -17.50
CA ILE A 573 2.41 -11.62 -17.46
C ILE A 573 1.89 -12.46 -18.63
N ASN A 574 2.45 -12.32 -19.83
CA ASN A 574 2.03 -13.12 -20.97
C ASN A 574 2.39 -14.61 -20.85
N ALA A 575 3.36 -14.95 -20.01
CA ALA A 575 3.76 -16.33 -19.70
C ALA A 575 2.95 -16.98 -18.56
N LEU A 576 2.13 -16.24 -17.79
CA LEU A 576 1.25 -16.81 -16.76
C LEU A 576 0.29 -17.84 -17.39
#